data_51486d2a8977e8e4bc11d74baa8f0137
#
_entry.id   51486d2a8977e8e4bc11d74baa8f0137
#
_cell.length_a   1.000
_cell.length_b   1.000
_cell.length_c   1.000
_cell.angle_alpha   90.00
_cell.angle_beta   90.00
_cell.angle_gamma   90.00
#
_symmetry.space_group_name_H-M   'P 1'
#
loop_
_entity.id
_entity.type
_entity.pdbx_description
1 polymer ?
#
loop_
_entity_poly.entity_id
_entity_poly.type
_entity_poly.pdbx_seq_one_letter_code
_entity_poly.pdbx_strand_id
1 'polypeptide(L)'
;MPELPEVEHAASIARSTAVGRTITSVTLHHRAQRRGLPLRAARSLAGDRVLAVVRRGKAQVFHLASGRELRVHFRMTGDWLLPGDAPLPRTVRAVIAFDDGARLALDDPRALSVLSLCEAPDETDRLGPDALDPALSCERLGQALASRRIPIKVALLDQSIMAGVGNIYASEALWRARIDPRTPANRVSTPKLRELVRAIRMTLRNALRRQERYYRSGTAATDEGRFRVYDREGAPCRRCGTKVRRITQSARSTYYCPTCQKR
;
A
#
# COMPACT_ATOMS: atom_id res chain seq x y z
N MET A 1 2.14 7.36 2.75
CA MET A 1 1.13 6.66 1.91
C MET A 1 1.17 5.20 2.28
N PRO A 2 0.04 4.61 2.67
CA PRO A 2 -0.03 3.17 2.92
C PRO A 2 0.46 2.38 1.69
N GLU A 3 1.38 1.46 1.92
CA GLU A 3 1.89 0.51 0.93
C GLU A 3 1.34 -0.88 1.25
N LEU A 4 1.80 -1.92 0.60
CA LEU A 4 1.26 -3.28 0.74
C LEU A 4 1.05 -3.72 2.19
N PRO A 5 2.03 -3.59 3.13
CA PRO A 5 1.83 -4.09 4.49
C PRO A 5 0.73 -3.35 5.27
N GLU A 6 0.66 -2.03 5.14
CA GLU A 6 -0.34 -1.23 5.83
C GLU A 6 -1.74 -1.51 5.26
N VAL A 7 -1.84 -1.65 3.93
CA VAL A 7 -3.11 -1.97 3.26
C VAL A 7 -3.57 -3.38 3.61
N GLU A 8 -2.67 -4.37 3.71
CA GLU A 8 -3.02 -5.74 4.12
C GLU A 8 -3.48 -5.79 5.58
N HIS A 9 -2.81 -5.05 6.46
CA HIS A 9 -3.26 -4.94 7.85
C HIS A 9 -4.69 -4.39 7.92
N ALA A 10 -4.95 -3.29 7.22
CA ALA A 10 -6.28 -2.69 7.15
C ALA A 10 -7.30 -3.63 6.47
N ALA A 11 -6.90 -4.38 5.43
CA ALA A 11 -7.75 -5.39 4.81
C ALA A 11 -8.09 -6.52 5.78
N SER A 12 -7.20 -6.89 6.69
CA SER A 12 -7.49 -7.89 7.73
C SER A 12 -8.57 -7.40 8.71
N ILE A 13 -8.52 -6.11 9.09
CA ILE A 13 -9.56 -5.47 9.90
C ILE A 13 -10.90 -5.46 9.16
N ALA A 14 -10.89 -5.01 7.90
CA ALA A 14 -12.11 -4.98 7.10
C ALA A 14 -12.69 -6.39 6.89
N ARG A 15 -11.84 -7.39 6.71
CA ARG A 15 -12.21 -8.80 6.53
C ARG A 15 -12.93 -9.35 7.76
N SER A 16 -12.36 -9.14 8.95
CA SER A 16 -12.96 -9.60 10.20
C SER A 16 -14.26 -8.86 10.56
N THR A 17 -14.40 -7.63 10.08
CA THR A 17 -15.56 -6.78 10.39
C THR A 17 -16.70 -6.93 9.37
N ALA A 18 -16.40 -7.19 8.09
CA ALA A 18 -17.40 -7.09 7.03
C ALA A 18 -17.82 -8.44 6.43
N VAL A 19 -16.91 -9.43 6.36
CA VAL A 19 -17.21 -10.68 5.64
C VAL A 19 -18.34 -11.45 6.32
N GLY A 20 -19.29 -11.90 5.50
CA GLY A 20 -20.49 -12.60 5.92
C GLY A 20 -21.65 -11.71 6.36
N ARG A 21 -21.43 -10.38 6.48
CA ARG A 21 -22.42 -9.41 6.93
C ARG A 21 -23.09 -8.70 5.76
N THR A 22 -24.30 -8.23 6.00
CA THR A 22 -25.09 -7.44 5.05
C THR A 22 -24.91 -5.95 5.36
N ILE A 23 -24.59 -5.16 4.34
CA ILE A 23 -24.47 -3.70 4.47
C ILE A 23 -25.87 -3.13 4.70
N THR A 24 -26.07 -2.42 5.81
CA THR A 24 -27.33 -1.69 6.08
C THR A 24 -27.28 -0.26 5.57
N SER A 25 -26.12 0.37 5.62
CA SER A 25 -25.94 1.71 5.06
C SER A 25 -24.48 2.04 4.74
N VAL A 26 -24.27 2.97 3.81
CA VAL A 26 -22.99 3.63 3.56
C VAL A 26 -23.19 5.13 3.64
N THR A 27 -22.69 5.74 4.71
CA THR A 27 -22.79 7.18 4.96
C THR A 27 -21.50 7.89 4.57
N LEU A 28 -21.60 8.91 3.72
CA LEU A 28 -20.46 9.72 3.28
C LEU A 28 -20.44 11.06 4.05
N HIS A 29 -19.46 11.22 4.94
CA HIS A 29 -19.32 12.42 5.79
C HIS A 29 -18.56 13.56 5.13
N HIS A 30 -17.90 13.31 3.99
CA HIS A 30 -17.10 14.33 3.31
C HIS A 30 -17.35 14.33 1.80
N ARG A 31 -17.49 15.53 1.21
CA ARG A 31 -17.79 15.71 -0.24
C ARG A 31 -16.76 15.05 -1.18
N ALA A 32 -15.50 14.93 -0.76
CA ALA A 32 -14.46 14.31 -1.58
C ALA A 32 -14.77 12.84 -1.91
N GLN A 33 -15.47 12.12 -1.03
CA GLN A 33 -15.82 10.72 -1.25
C GLN A 33 -16.87 10.53 -2.35
N ARG A 34 -17.72 11.54 -2.59
CA ARG A 34 -18.76 11.51 -3.64
C ARG A 34 -18.19 11.49 -5.04
N ARG A 35 -16.91 11.82 -5.24
CA ARG A 35 -16.24 11.77 -6.56
C ARG A 35 -16.06 10.32 -7.04
N GLY A 36 -15.73 9.40 -6.14
CA GLY A 36 -15.54 7.98 -6.46
C GLY A 36 -16.81 7.15 -6.19
N LEU A 37 -17.60 7.54 -5.16
CA LEU A 37 -18.84 6.87 -4.77
C LEU A 37 -19.98 7.91 -4.66
N PRO A 38 -20.72 8.17 -5.74
CA PRO A 38 -21.89 9.04 -5.73
C PRO A 38 -22.93 8.57 -4.70
N LEU A 39 -23.72 9.50 -4.14
CA LEU A 39 -24.73 9.18 -3.10
C LEU A 39 -25.72 8.08 -3.54
N ARG A 40 -26.10 8.06 -4.83
CA ARG A 40 -26.97 7.00 -5.36
C ARG A 40 -26.30 5.63 -5.26
N ALA A 41 -25.01 5.55 -5.65
CA ALA A 41 -24.23 4.32 -5.57
C ALA A 41 -23.99 3.90 -4.10
N ALA A 42 -23.72 4.85 -3.21
CA ALA A 42 -23.59 4.55 -1.78
C ALA A 42 -24.89 3.96 -1.20
N ARG A 43 -26.06 4.52 -1.57
CA ARG A 43 -27.36 4.02 -1.13
C ARG A 43 -27.69 2.64 -1.72
N SER A 44 -27.28 2.33 -2.94
CA SER A 44 -27.55 1.03 -3.58
C SER A 44 -26.74 -0.12 -3.00
N LEU A 45 -25.79 0.14 -2.10
CA LEU A 45 -25.07 -0.88 -1.35
C LEU A 45 -25.87 -1.48 -0.19
N ALA A 46 -26.93 -0.81 0.27
CA ALA A 46 -27.81 -1.35 1.30
C ALA A 46 -28.49 -2.63 0.82
N GLY A 47 -28.49 -3.64 1.68
CA GLY A 47 -29.00 -4.99 1.37
C GLY A 47 -27.96 -5.92 0.71
N ASP A 48 -26.78 -5.42 0.33
CA ASP A 48 -25.75 -6.25 -0.29
C ASP A 48 -24.88 -6.93 0.77
N ARG A 49 -24.57 -8.21 0.57
CA ARG A 49 -23.76 -8.99 1.52
C ARG A 49 -22.31 -9.01 1.06
N VAL A 50 -21.37 -8.81 2.00
CA VAL A 50 -19.94 -8.92 1.74
C VAL A 50 -19.51 -10.39 1.75
N LEU A 51 -19.07 -10.89 0.61
CA LEU A 51 -18.60 -12.28 0.46
C LEU A 51 -17.12 -12.42 0.81
N ALA A 52 -16.31 -11.45 0.41
CA ALA A 52 -14.87 -11.44 0.67
C ALA A 52 -14.32 -10.01 0.71
N VAL A 53 -13.19 -9.82 1.41
CA VAL A 53 -12.38 -8.61 1.33
C VAL A 53 -10.95 -9.02 0.99
N VAL A 54 -10.46 -8.61 -0.16
CA VAL A 54 -9.12 -8.93 -0.65
C VAL A 54 -8.30 -7.66 -0.85
N ARG A 55 -6.99 -7.76 -0.65
CA ARG A 55 -6.07 -6.70 -1.05
C ARG A 55 -5.61 -6.93 -2.50
N ARG A 56 -5.64 -5.88 -3.30
CA ARG A 56 -5.08 -5.85 -4.66
C ARG A 56 -4.11 -4.67 -4.77
N GLY A 57 -2.81 -4.95 -4.75
CA GLY A 57 -1.79 -3.91 -4.70
C GLY A 57 -1.92 -3.03 -3.46
N LYS A 58 -2.30 -1.75 -3.64
CA LYS A 58 -2.51 -0.76 -2.56
C LYS A 58 -3.98 -0.41 -2.35
N ALA A 59 -4.88 -1.21 -2.91
CA ALA A 59 -6.32 -1.08 -2.73
C ALA A 59 -6.88 -2.30 -2.00
N GLN A 60 -8.07 -2.14 -1.46
CA GLN A 60 -8.91 -3.21 -0.92
C GLN A 60 -10.14 -3.35 -1.80
N VAL A 61 -10.58 -4.57 -2.02
CA VAL A 61 -11.75 -4.91 -2.83
C VAL A 61 -12.69 -5.72 -1.96
N PHE A 62 -13.90 -5.22 -1.76
CA PHE A 62 -15.00 -5.92 -1.12
C PHE A 62 -15.83 -6.56 -2.24
N HIS A 63 -15.82 -7.86 -2.32
CA HIS A 63 -16.67 -8.63 -3.25
C HIS A 63 -18.06 -8.79 -2.63
N LEU A 64 -19.08 -8.37 -3.36
CA LEU A 64 -20.46 -8.33 -2.92
C LEU A 64 -21.27 -9.47 -3.53
N ALA A 65 -22.34 -9.87 -2.85
CA ALA A 65 -23.22 -10.95 -3.31
C ALA A 65 -23.93 -10.60 -4.65
N SER A 66 -24.13 -9.33 -4.92
CA SER A 66 -24.66 -8.84 -6.21
C SER A 66 -23.69 -9.02 -7.40
N GLY A 67 -22.45 -9.46 -7.16
CA GLY A 67 -21.39 -9.51 -8.17
C GLY A 67 -20.61 -8.20 -8.31
N ARG A 68 -21.04 -7.12 -7.63
CA ARG A 68 -20.34 -5.83 -7.62
C ARG A 68 -19.12 -5.84 -6.73
N GLU A 69 -18.24 -4.86 -6.93
CA GLU A 69 -17.06 -4.63 -6.10
C GLU A 69 -17.05 -3.22 -5.52
N LEU A 70 -16.97 -3.11 -4.17
CA LEU A 70 -16.63 -1.84 -3.52
C LEU A 70 -15.11 -1.79 -3.33
N ARG A 71 -14.45 -0.86 -4.03
CA ARG A 71 -13.00 -0.65 -3.97
C ARG A 71 -12.65 0.51 -3.07
N VAL A 72 -11.62 0.33 -2.24
CA VAL A 72 -11.14 1.34 -1.31
C VAL A 72 -9.65 1.53 -1.47
N HIS A 73 -9.23 2.75 -1.81
CA HIS A 73 -7.83 3.14 -1.90
C HIS A 73 -7.54 4.26 -0.91
N PHE A 74 -6.67 4.01 0.06
CA PHE A 74 -6.36 4.95 1.16
C PHE A 74 -5.57 6.17 0.75
N ARG A 75 -4.91 6.15 -0.41
CA ARG A 75 -4.03 7.24 -0.87
C ARG A 75 -2.91 7.54 0.12
N MET A 76 -2.99 8.65 0.88
CA MET A 76 -1.89 9.13 1.71
C MET A 76 -2.04 8.82 3.19
N THR A 77 -3.26 8.96 3.73
CA THR A 77 -3.51 8.94 5.16
C THR A 77 -4.76 8.14 5.57
N GLY A 78 -5.45 7.53 4.62
CA GLY A 78 -6.63 6.72 4.92
C GLY A 78 -6.27 5.47 5.73
N ASP A 79 -7.17 5.10 6.65
CA ASP A 79 -7.13 3.84 7.40
C ASP A 79 -8.55 3.48 7.86
N TRP A 80 -8.75 2.23 8.32
CA TRP A 80 -9.98 1.82 8.96
C TRP A 80 -9.93 2.08 10.46
N LEU A 81 -11.03 2.66 10.96
CA LEU A 81 -11.34 2.79 12.37
C LEU A 81 -12.54 1.91 12.66
N LEU A 82 -12.49 1.15 13.74
CA LEU A 82 -13.65 0.45 14.33
C LEU A 82 -14.28 1.41 15.34
N PRO A 83 -15.42 2.04 15.03
CA PRO A 83 -16.07 2.95 15.95
C PRO A 83 -16.62 2.17 17.13
N GLY A 84 -16.30 2.63 18.37
CA GLY A 84 -17.04 2.28 19.58
C GLY A 84 -18.25 3.19 19.78
N ASP A 85 -18.66 3.38 21.03
CA ASP A 85 -19.78 4.25 21.41
C ASP A 85 -19.42 5.75 21.40
N ALA A 86 -18.13 6.07 21.37
CA ALA A 86 -17.66 7.44 21.33
C ALA A 86 -18.03 8.13 19.99
N PRO A 87 -18.21 9.47 20.00
CA PRO A 87 -18.44 10.24 18.79
C PRO A 87 -17.34 10.01 17.75
N LEU A 88 -17.73 9.94 16.49
CA LEU A 88 -16.78 9.75 15.39
C LEU A 88 -15.83 10.95 15.28
N PRO A 89 -14.52 10.71 15.11
CA PRO A 89 -13.57 11.78 14.82
C PRO A 89 -13.98 12.59 13.59
N ARG A 90 -13.69 13.88 13.59
CA ARG A 90 -13.95 14.78 12.43
C ARG A 90 -13.18 14.38 11.16
N THR A 91 -12.21 13.50 11.29
CA THR A 91 -11.41 12.93 10.21
C THR A 91 -12.07 11.74 9.52
N VAL A 92 -13.17 11.22 10.05
CA VAL A 92 -13.96 10.17 9.40
C VAL A 92 -14.63 10.72 8.15
N ARG A 93 -14.46 10.00 7.03
CA ARG A 93 -14.94 10.40 5.69
C ARG A 93 -16.13 9.58 5.21
N ALA A 94 -16.19 8.33 5.62
CA ALA A 94 -17.31 7.44 5.32
C ALA A 94 -17.48 6.41 6.44
N VAL A 95 -18.69 5.89 6.59
CA VAL A 95 -19.00 4.77 7.50
C VAL A 95 -19.82 3.74 6.73
N ILE A 96 -19.41 2.48 6.81
CA ILE A 96 -20.17 1.32 6.39
C ILE A 96 -20.74 0.67 7.64
N ALA A 97 -22.05 0.54 7.72
CA ALA A 97 -22.76 -0.13 8.80
C ALA A 97 -23.30 -1.49 8.34
N PHE A 98 -23.32 -2.46 9.24
CA PHE A 98 -23.72 -3.83 8.97
C PHE A 98 -24.92 -4.24 9.83
N ASP A 99 -25.55 -5.35 9.44
CA ASP A 99 -26.80 -5.88 10.02
C ASP A 99 -26.70 -6.32 11.48
N ASP A 100 -25.50 -6.65 11.96
CA ASP A 100 -25.24 -6.99 13.38
C ASP A 100 -24.83 -5.76 14.23
N GLY A 101 -24.93 -4.55 13.68
CA GLY A 101 -24.51 -3.31 14.34
C GLY A 101 -23.03 -2.98 14.22
N ALA A 102 -22.21 -3.87 13.64
CA ALA A 102 -20.80 -3.57 13.39
C ALA A 102 -20.65 -2.38 12.41
N ARG A 103 -19.61 -1.59 12.60
CA ARG A 103 -19.33 -0.43 11.75
C ARG A 103 -17.85 -0.40 11.36
N LEU A 104 -17.60 0.01 10.12
CA LEU A 104 -16.26 0.24 9.59
C LEU A 104 -16.17 1.69 9.10
N ALA A 105 -15.38 2.50 9.76
CA ALA A 105 -15.24 3.92 9.44
C ALA A 105 -13.94 4.19 8.71
N LEU A 106 -14.02 4.88 7.57
CA LEU A 106 -12.87 5.37 6.83
C LEU A 106 -12.38 6.67 7.48
N ASP A 107 -11.29 6.56 8.23
CA ASP A 107 -10.60 7.70 8.82
C ASP A 107 -9.53 8.21 7.86
N ASP A 108 -9.59 9.48 7.46
CA ASP A 108 -8.62 10.10 6.56
C ASP A 108 -8.52 11.60 6.81
N PRO A 109 -7.55 12.05 7.60
CA PRO A 109 -7.35 13.47 7.91
C PRO A 109 -7.24 14.36 6.67
N ARG A 110 -6.64 13.86 5.58
CA ARG A 110 -6.42 14.62 4.34
C ARG A 110 -7.56 14.51 3.32
N ALA A 111 -8.54 13.65 3.55
CA ALA A 111 -9.69 13.41 2.65
C ALA A 111 -9.27 13.07 1.19
N LEU A 112 -8.19 12.30 1.03
CA LEU A 112 -7.64 11.90 -0.26
C LEU A 112 -8.03 10.46 -0.65
N SER A 113 -8.48 9.66 0.31
CA SER A 113 -8.94 8.29 0.08
C SER A 113 -10.09 8.26 -0.92
N VAL A 114 -10.20 7.16 -1.64
CA VAL A 114 -11.22 6.96 -2.69
C VAL A 114 -11.98 5.67 -2.39
N LEU A 115 -13.31 5.77 -2.38
CA LEU A 115 -14.22 4.63 -2.50
C LEU A 115 -14.80 4.65 -3.92
N SER A 116 -14.93 3.51 -4.55
CA SER A 116 -15.59 3.38 -5.84
C SER A 116 -16.36 2.07 -5.91
N LEU A 117 -17.54 2.10 -6.54
CA LEU A 117 -18.35 0.93 -6.83
C LEU A 117 -18.15 0.56 -8.29
N CYS A 118 -17.77 -0.69 -8.55
CA CYS A 118 -17.66 -1.28 -9.88
C CYS A 118 -18.78 -2.31 -10.04
N GLU A 119 -19.51 -2.26 -11.15
CA GLU A 119 -20.64 -3.16 -11.43
C GLU A 119 -20.17 -4.60 -11.76
N ALA A 120 -18.91 -4.75 -12.16
CA ALA A 120 -18.23 -6.02 -12.40
C ALA A 120 -16.76 -5.90 -12.03
N PRO A 121 -16.02 -7.02 -11.88
CA PRO A 121 -14.57 -6.99 -11.75
C PRO A 121 -13.94 -6.19 -12.88
N ASP A 122 -13.07 -5.25 -12.51
CA ASP A 122 -12.40 -4.38 -13.49
C ASP A 122 -11.24 -5.13 -14.14
N GLU A 123 -11.47 -5.66 -15.32
CA GLU A 123 -10.46 -6.34 -16.12
C GLU A 123 -9.39 -5.39 -16.68
N THR A 124 -9.64 -4.06 -16.61
CA THR A 124 -8.69 -3.04 -17.10
C THR A 124 -7.61 -2.68 -16.08
N ASP A 125 -7.66 -3.25 -14.90
CA ASP A 125 -6.67 -3.00 -13.85
C ASP A 125 -5.28 -3.50 -14.29
N ARG A 126 -4.47 -2.58 -14.76
CA ARG A 126 -3.12 -2.83 -15.29
C ARG A 126 -2.07 -3.04 -14.19
N LEU A 127 -2.46 -3.62 -13.06
CA LEU A 127 -1.50 -3.98 -12.03
C LEU A 127 -0.64 -5.16 -12.47
N GLY A 128 0.65 -5.03 -12.21
CA GLY A 128 1.58 -6.14 -12.30
C GLY A 128 1.31 -7.19 -11.19
N PRO A 129 2.14 -8.25 -11.13
CA PRO A 129 2.04 -9.25 -10.09
C PRO A 129 2.19 -8.60 -8.72
N ASP A 130 1.47 -9.11 -7.73
CA ASP A 130 1.65 -8.67 -6.34
C ASP A 130 3.08 -8.96 -5.88
N ALA A 131 3.66 -8.04 -5.10
CA ALA A 131 5.05 -8.16 -4.67
C ALA A 131 5.33 -9.38 -3.78
N LEU A 132 4.30 -10.00 -3.20
CA LEU A 132 4.40 -11.24 -2.43
C LEU A 132 3.98 -12.49 -3.20
N ASP A 133 3.40 -12.31 -4.39
CA ASP A 133 2.99 -13.42 -5.25
C ASP A 133 4.21 -14.26 -5.67
N PRO A 134 4.18 -15.59 -5.56
CA PRO A 134 5.19 -16.49 -6.14
C PRO A 134 5.44 -16.24 -7.64
N ALA A 135 4.44 -15.80 -8.39
CA ALA A 135 4.54 -15.45 -9.81
C ALA A 135 5.48 -14.27 -10.10
N LEU A 136 5.84 -13.45 -9.10
CA LEU A 136 6.90 -12.45 -9.23
C LEU A 136 8.26 -13.13 -9.19
N SER A 137 8.73 -13.67 -10.30
CA SER A 137 10.08 -14.23 -10.42
C SER A 137 11.12 -13.18 -10.83
N CYS A 138 12.41 -13.51 -10.69
CA CYS A 138 13.48 -12.62 -11.17
C CYS A 138 13.47 -12.48 -12.69
N GLU A 139 13.06 -13.51 -13.41
CA GLU A 139 12.91 -13.53 -14.87
C GLU A 139 11.81 -12.57 -15.31
N ARG A 140 10.63 -12.67 -14.67
CA ARG A 140 9.49 -11.78 -14.94
C ARG A 140 9.83 -10.32 -14.64
N LEU A 141 10.47 -10.06 -13.51
CA LEU A 141 10.93 -8.72 -13.16
C LEU A 141 11.96 -8.22 -14.17
N GLY A 142 12.93 -9.08 -14.58
CA GLY A 142 13.94 -8.75 -15.59
C GLY A 142 13.33 -8.38 -16.93
N GLN A 143 12.34 -9.14 -17.42
CA GLN A 143 11.60 -8.84 -18.64
C GLN A 143 10.89 -7.47 -18.56
N ALA A 144 10.19 -7.19 -17.45
CA ALA A 144 9.50 -5.94 -17.26
C ALA A 144 10.46 -4.72 -17.20
N LEU A 145 11.71 -4.94 -16.78
CA LEU A 145 12.74 -3.91 -16.66
C LEU A 145 13.63 -3.77 -17.91
N ALA A 146 13.63 -4.70 -18.83
CA ALA A 146 14.60 -4.80 -19.94
C ALA A 146 14.66 -3.54 -20.82
N SER A 147 13.54 -2.89 -21.06
CA SER A 147 13.46 -1.65 -21.86
C SER A 147 13.55 -0.35 -21.00
N ARG A 148 13.59 -0.47 -19.67
CA ARG A 148 13.48 0.67 -18.76
C ARG A 148 14.84 1.28 -18.43
N ARG A 149 15.18 2.41 -19.03
CA ARG A 149 16.44 3.14 -18.74
C ARG A 149 16.36 4.05 -17.52
N ILE A 150 15.19 4.20 -16.90
CA ILE A 150 14.98 4.99 -15.67
C ILE A 150 15.68 4.32 -14.47
N PRO A 151 15.95 5.07 -13.38
CA PRO A 151 16.52 4.50 -12.17
C PRO A 151 15.68 3.33 -11.63
N ILE A 152 16.35 2.28 -11.17
CA ILE A 152 15.68 1.06 -10.66
C ILE A 152 14.65 1.38 -9.57
N LYS A 153 14.97 2.32 -8.66
CA LYS A 153 14.02 2.71 -7.62
C LYS A 153 12.74 3.31 -8.19
N VAL A 154 12.84 4.11 -9.24
CA VAL A 154 11.67 4.72 -9.91
C VAL A 154 10.85 3.63 -10.61
N ALA A 155 11.51 2.68 -11.27
CA ALA A 155 10.86 1.54 -11.92
C ALA A 155 10.06 0.68 -10.92
N LEU A 156 10.61 0.44 -9.70
CA LEU A 156 9.92 -0.34 -8.66
C LEU A 156 8.65 0.35 -8.11
N LEU A 157 8.44 1.63 -8.38
CA LEU A 157 7.22 2.34 -7.96
C LEU A 157 6.08 2.21 -8.97
N ASP A 158 6.38 1.75 -10.17
CA ASP A 158 5.39 1.49 -11.24
C ASP A 158 4.58 0.23 -10.87
N GLN A 159 3.31 0.44 -10.55
CA GLN A 159 2.42 -0.63 -10.10
C GLN A 159 2.09 -1.63 -11.24
N SER A 160 2.35 -1.28 -12.49
CA SER A 160 2.22 -2.21 -13.63
C SER A 160 3.38 -3.21 -13.72
N ILE A 161 4.53 -2.88 -13.13
CA ILE A 161 5.69 -3.79 -13.02
C ILE A 161 5.50 -4.72 -11.82
N MET A 162 5.11 -4.13 -10.68
CA MET A 162 4.95 -4.86 -9.41
C MET A 162 3.97 -4.11 -8.51
N ALA A 163 2.86 -4.75 -8.15
CA ALA A 163 1.84 -4.14 -7.32
C ALA A 163 2.21 -4.15 -5.82
N GLY A 164 1.87 -3.07 -5.14
CA GLY A 164 1.95 -2.96 -3.68
C GLY A 164 3.20 -2.26 -3.14
N VAL A 165 4.34 -2.31 -3.83
CA VAL A 165 5.57 -1.62 -3.39
C VAL A 165 5.47 -0.12 -3.63
N GLY A 166 5.95 0.65 -2.66
CA GLY A 166 6.05 2.10 -2.76
C GLY A 166 7.40 2.63 -2.31
N ASN A 167 7.43 3.89 -1.89
CA ASN A 167 8.66 4.64 -1.64
C ASN A 167 9.49 4.08 -0.49
N ILE A 168 8.82 3.61 0.56
CA ILE A 168 9.43 3.07 1.77
C ILE A 168 10.09 1.74 1.43
N TYR A 169 9.28 0.79 0.98
CA TYR A 169 9.75 -0.58 0.82
C TYR A 169 10.65 -0.77 -0.40
N ALA A 170 10.56 0.08 -1.43
CA ALA A 170 11.55 0.13 -2.51
C ALA A 170 12.94 0.55 -1.99
N SER A 171 13.02 1.59 -1.16
CA SER A 171 14.29 2.04 -0.59
C SER A 171 14.91 0.98 0.32
N GLU A 172 14.11 0.37 1.20
CA GLU A 172 14.53 -0.68 2.12
C GLU A 172 15.00 -1.95 1.39
N ALA A 173 14.27 -2.37 0.35
CA ALA A 173 14.62 -3.53 -0.45
C ALA A 173 15.91 -3.33 -1.24
N LEU A 174 16.10 -2.15 -1.85
CA LEU A 174 17.35 -1.81 -2.56
C LEU A 174 18.55 -1.76 -1.63
N TRP A 175 18.41 -1.23 -0.41
CA TRP A 175 19.47 -1.27 0.59
C TRP A 175 19.81 -2.72 0.98
N ARG A 176 18.82 -3.55 1.19
CA ARG A 176 19.00 -4.96 1.51
C ARG A 176 19.73 -5.71 0.40
N ALA A 177 19.33 -5.49 -0.85
CA ALA A 177 19.93 -6.08 -2.05
C ALA A 177 21.28 -5.45 -2.45
N ARG A 178 21.74 -4.39 -1.75
CA ARG A 178 22.98 -3.65 -2.06
C ARG A 178 22.99 -3.10 -3.50
N ILE A 179 21.86 -2.56 -3.95
CA ILE A 179 21.71 -1.95 -5.27
C ILE A 179 21.58 -0.44 -5.12
N ASP A 180 22.40 0.32 -5.84
CA ASP A 180 22.27 1.78 -5.90
C ASP A 180 20.91 2.13 -6.53
N PRO A 181 20.07 2.95 -5.87
CA PRO A 181 18.75 3.33 -6.37
C PRO A 181 18.79 4.09 -7.71
N ARG A 182 19.96 4.63 -8.10
CA ARG A 182 20.19 5.37 -9.35
C ARG A 182 20.58 4.46 -10.52
N THR A 183 20.87 3.19 -10.28
CA THR A 183 21.22 2.23 -11.35
C THR A 183 20.10 2.19 -12.38
N PRO A 184 20.37 2.32 -13.68
CA PRO A 184 19.36 2.11 -14.71
C PRO A 184 18.74 0.72 -14.58
N ALA A 185 17.40 0.65 -14.62
CA ALA A 185 16.68 -0.59 -14.31
C ALA A 185 17.09 -1.73 -15.26
N ASN A 186 17.31 -1.45 -16.55
CA ASN A 186 17.76 -2.42 -17.55
C ASN A 186 19.24 -2.84 -17.42
N ARG A 187 20.01 -2.22 -16.51
CA ARG A 187 21.41 -2.59 -16.24
C ARG A 187 21.59 -3.39 -14.96
N VAL A 188 20.50 -3.72 -14.26
CA VAL A 188 20.57 -4.56 -13.07
C VAL A 188 20.76 -6.01 -13.53
N SER A 189 21.88 -6.63 -13.16
CA SER A 189 22.21 -7.99 -13.57
C SER A 189 21.24 -9.03 -12.99
N THR A 190 21.09 -10.17 -13.64
CA THR A 190 20.20 -11.26 -13.19
C THR A 190 20.48 -11.73 -11.75
N PRO A 191 21.74 -11.90 -11.31
CA PRO A 191 22.01 -12.20 -9.90
C PRO A 191 21.50 -11.13 -8.96
N LYS A 192 21.66 -9.86 -9.32
CA LYS A 192 21.14 -8.72 -8.52
C LYS A 192 19.62 -8.65 -8.53
N LEU A 193 18.96 -8.98 -9.63
CA LEU A 193 17.49 -9.08 -9.68
C LEU A 193 16.98 -10.20 -8.76
N ARG A 194 17.64 -11.34 -8.72
CA ARG A 194 17.31 -12.44 -7.80
C ARG A 194 17.41 -12.01 -6.34
N GLU A 195 18.50 -11.31 -5.98
CA GLU A 195 18.67 -10.73 -4.65
C GLU A 195 17.60 -9.67 -4.35
N LEU A 196 17.23 -8.84 -5.34
CA LEU A 196 16.21 -7.82 -5.19
C LEU A 196 14.83 -8.41 -4.90
N VAL A 197 14.41 -9.43 -5.65
CA VAL A 197 13.13 -10.13 -5.41
C VAL A 197 13.10 -10.73 -4.00
N ARG A 198 14.18 -11.39 -3.57
CA ARG A 198 14.29 -11.90 -2.18
C ARG A 198 14.21 -10.78 -1.15
N ALA A 199 14.92 -9.67 -1.40
CA ALA A 199 14.94 -8.50 -0.51
C ALA A 199 13.56 -7.84 -0.39
N ILE A 200 12.83 -7.69 -1.49
CA ILE A 200 11.45 -7.17 -1.51
C ILE A 200 10.55 -8.05 -0.63
N ARG A 201 10.50 -9.34 -0.91
CA ARG A 201 9.67 -10.28 -0.15
C ARG A 201 10.01 -10.30 1.34
N MET A 202 11.30 -10.31 1.68
CA MET A 202 11.76 -10.31 3.06
C MET A 202 11.35 -9.00 3.78
N THR A 203 11.53 -7.87 3.12
CA THR A 203 11.18 -6.56 3.67
C THR A 203 9.69 -6.46 3.95
N LEU A 204 8.86 -6.85 2.98
CA LEU A 204 7.40 -6.82 3.11
C LEU A 204 6.89 -7.82 4.16
N ARG A 205 7.39 -9.07 4.17
CA ARG A 205 7.01 -10.07 5.19
C ARG A 205 7.38 -9.65 6.59
N ASN A 206 8.54 -9.02 6.76
CA ASN A 206 8.95 -8.47 8.07
C ASN A 206 8.01 -7.35 8.53
N ALA A 207 7.59 -6.48 7.62
CA ALA A 207 6.66 -5.41 7.91
C ALA A 207 5.26 -5.96 8.31
N LEU A 208 4.74 -6.94 7.57
CA LEU A 208 3.48 -7.63 7.89
C LEU A 208 3.51 -8.29 9.28
N ARG A 209 4.61 -8.99 9.63
CA ARG A 209 4.74 -9.63 10.95
C ARG A 209 4.72 -8.64 12.11
N ARG A 210 5.21 -7.42 11.90
CA ARG A 210 5.22 -6.38 12.91
C ARG A 210 3.90 -5.64 13.04
N GLN A 211 2.93 -5.89 12.16
CA GLN A 211 1.65 -5.18 12.08
C GLN A 211 1.84 -3.65 12.08
N GLU A 212 2.79 -3.18 11.29
CA GLU A 212 3.23 -1.79 11.30
C GLU A 212 2.14 -0.83 10.79
N ARG A 213 1.57 -0.04 11.72
CA ARG A 213 0.66 1.08 11.46
C ARG A 213 1.43 2.39 11.40
N TYR A 214 2.30 2.53 10.42
CA TYR A 214 3.19 3.69 10.29
C TYR A 214 2.46 5.05 10.30
N TYR A 215 1.23 5.12 9.79
CA TYR A 215 0.55 6.38 9.58
C TYR A 215 -0.42 6.80 10.70
N ARG A 216 -0.70 5.94 11.64
CA ARG A 216 -1.63 6.26 12.75
C ARG A 216 -1.01 7.02 13.91
N SER A 217 0.28 6.90 14.11
CA SER A 217 0.91 7.45 15.30
C SER A 217 1.23 8.96 15.20
N GLY A 218 1.08 9.60 14.03
CA GLY A 218 1.54 10.98 13.82
C GLY A 218 3.03 11.21 14.11
N THR A 219 3.70 10.18 14.65
CA THR A 219 5.10 10.18 15.05
C THR A 219 5.93 9.48 13.98
N ALA A 220 6.07 10.11 12.82
CA ALA A 220 7.02 9.67 11.80
C ALA A 220 8.47 9.65 12.32
N ALA A 221 8.72 10.18 13.53
CA ALA A 221 10.04 10.62 13.93
C ALA A 221 10.81 9.71 14.89
N THR A 222 10.20 8.74 15.57
CA THR A 222 10.90 8.17 16.75
C THR A 222 10.97 6.65 16.83
N ASP A 223 10.57 5.91 15.80
CA ASP A 223 10.83 4.48 15.84
C ASP A 223 12.26 4.17 15.36
N GLU A 224 13.23 4.44 16.26
CA GLU A 224 14.68 4.25 16.05
C GLU A 224 15.09 2.82 15.65
N GLY A 225 14.16 1.96 15.36
CA GLY A 225 14.42 0.57 14.96
C GLY A 225 13.82 0.15 13.63
N ARG A 226 12.87 0.90 13.12
CA ARG A 226 11.96 0.45 12.07
C ARG A 226 12.61 0.28 10.71
N PHE A 227 13.24 1.32 10.19
CA PHE A 227 13.85 1.32 8.86
C PHE A 227 15.36 1.28 8.89
N ARG A 228 15.96 0.81 7.79
CA ARG A 228 17.40 0.71 7.62
C ARG A 228 17.98 1.95 6.97
N VAL A 229 17.25 2.52 6.00
CA VAL A 229 17.65 3.74 5.29
C VAL A 229 16.52 4.75 5.15
N TYR A 230 15.25 4.30 5.02
CA TYR A 230 14.15 5.22 4.81
C TYR A 230 13.99 6.18 5.98
N ASP A 231 13.87 7.49 5.63
CA ASP A 231 13.75 8.61 6.58
C ASP A 231 14.88 8.71 7.62
N ARG A 232 16.09 8.27 7.22
CA ARG A 232 17.28 8.26 8.06
C ARG A 232 18.45 9.03 7.45
N GLU A 233 18.19 10.15 6.76
CA GLU A 233 19.22 11.03 6.24
C GLU A 233 20.17 11.47 7.35
N GLY A 234 21.49 11.40 7.10
CA GLY A 234 22.52 11.76 8.07
C GLY A 234 22.81 10.72 9.15
N ALA A 235 21.87 9.81 9.44
CA ALA A 235 22.07 8.76 10.43
C ALA A 235 23.07 7.69 9.93
N PRO A 236 23.79 7.00 10.85
CA PRO A 236 24.70 5.93 10.46
C PRO A 236 23.97 4.74 9.86
N CYS A 237 24.49 4.22 8.75
CA CYS A 237 24.02 2.97 8.14
C CYS A 237 24.21 1.82 9.11
N ARG A 238 23.16 1.04 9.36
CA ARG A 238 23.18 -0.09 10.30
C ARG A 238 24.07 -1.26 9.87
N ARG A 239 24.67 -1.20 8.67
CA ARG A 239 25.59 -2.24 8.17
C ARG A 239 27.05 -1.82 8.21
N CYS A 240 27.36 -0.54 7.89
CA CYS A 240 28.73 -0.07 7.72
C CYS A 240 29.05 1.27 8.40
N GLY A 241 28.14 1.86 9.15
CA GLY A 241 28.35 3.14 9.84
C GLY A 241 28.31 4.39 8.94
N THR A 242 28.48 4.27 7.62
CA THR A 242 28.45 5.43 6.70
C THR A 242 27.12 6.16 6.78
N LYS A 243 27.13 7.49 6.77
CA LYS A 243 25.93 8.32 6.79
C LYS A 243 25.01 8.00 5.61
N VAL A 244 23.74 7.74 5.89
CA VAL A 244 22.68 7.57 4.89
C VAL A 244 22.50 8.88 4.14
N ARG A 245 22.40 8.80 2.81
CA ARG A 245 22.17 9.96 1.94
C ARG A 245 20.74 9.97 1.45
N ARG A 246 20.24 11.17 1.19
CA ARG A 246 18.97 11.42 0.53
C ARG A 246 19.19 12.08 -0.81
N ILE A 247 18.43 11.66 -1.81
CA ILE A 247 18.32 12.30 -3.13
C ILE A 247 16.86 12.39 -3.53
N THR A 248 16.54 13.22 -4.50
CA THR A 248 15.20 13.29 -5.08
C THR A 248 15.18 12.55 -6.42
N GLN A 249 14.23 11.62 -6.59
CA GLN A 249 13.97 10.90 -7.84
C GLN A 249 12.47 10.94 -8.15
N SER A 250 12.07 11.47 -9.29
CA SER A 250 10.66 11.62 -9.70
C SER A 250 9.78 12.22 -8.60
N ALA A 251 10.20 13.39 -8.09
CA ALA A 251 9.55 14.13 -6.99
C ALA A 251 9.39 13.38 -5.67
N ARG A 252 10.18 12.31 -5.42
CA ARG A 252 10.14 11.52 -4.19
C ARG A 252 11.53 11.39 -3.58
N SER A 253 11.58 11.53 -2.24
CA SER A 253 12.82 11.29 -1.49
C SER A 253 13.24 9.83 -1.62
N THR A 254 14.52 9.60 -1.88
CA THR A 254 15.15 8.29 -1.95
C THR A 254 16.32 8.26 -0.99
N TYR A 255 16.29 7.35 -0.05
CA TYR A 255 17.31 7.19 0.98
C TYR A 255 18.17 5.96 0.66
N TYR A 256 19.49 6.08 0.80
CA TYR A 256 20.42 4.99 0.51
C TYR A 256 21.76 5.16 1.23
N CYS A 257 22.49 4.06 1.41
CA CYS A 257 23.87 4.08 1.90
C CYS A 257 24.84 4.06 0.71
N PRO A 258 25.67 5.11 0.51
CA PRO A 258 26.57 5.18 -0.64
C PRO A 258 27.68 4.13 -0.64
N THR A 259 28.04 3.61 0.53
CA THR A 259 29.07 2.56 0.69
C THR A 259 28.52 1.16 0.41
N CYS A 260 27.31 0.85 0.94
CA CYS A 260 26.72 -0.48 0.78
C CYS A 260 26.05 -0.67 -0.59
N GLN A 261 25.58 0.41 -1.21
CA GLN A 261 24.83 0.41 -2.46
C GLN A 261 25.68 1.09 -3.54
N LYS A 262 26.66 0.35 -4.04
CA LYS A 262 27.54 0.84 -5.12
C LYS A 262 26.89 0.62 -6.49
N ARG A 263 27.21 1.52 -7.44
CA ARG A 263 26.87 1.35 -8.86
C ARG A 263 27.65 0.21 -9.47
#